data_e3255f7084c91a898cc101de3edaf3a4
#
_entry.id   e3255f7084c91a898cc101de3edaf3a4
#
_cell.length_a   1.000
_cell.length_b   1.000
_cell.length_c   1.000
_cell.angle_alpha   90.00
_cell.angle_beta   90.00
_cell.angle_gamma   90.00
#
_symmetry.space_group_name_H-M   'P 1'
#
loop_
_entity.id
_entity.type
_entity.pdbx_description
1 polymer ?
#
loop_
_entity_poly.entity_id
_entity_poly.type
_entity_poly.pdbx_seq_one_letter_code
_entity_poly.pdbx_strand_id
1 'polypeptide(L)'
;MSAVTTRARSVLRVQLHGLGPAGQERYEQALALLRDLTPLVQALPPDAADLDVTGALRFFDRDTGGLAAMAALRLAAHLGLRATIGAGPNRMLAAMAADASAPGQVTVVAPDPGAVAAFLRPKPLDALHGVGPATARTLGEYGLHRVGDLLDVPLLTLQRILGRATALTLSQRARGLDPRPVTSDAAPRSTGFSHEFGHDELDPAAHRRALLDLCERLGLRLRTTGQVAVRLALNISYADGATTQRSRTLEEYTAHTPALSTAAYDLYSRFGLQRARVRTITVRAELTDARYAVQQLLLDPADGKRRRIEQAADRARTRFGDQAIRPGTLARPRR
;
A
#
# COMPACT_ATOMS: atom_id res chain seq x y z
N MET A 1 33.79 -3.93 -20.54
CA MET A 1 32.43 -3.76 -20.03
C MET A 1 32.21 -4.79 -18.93
N SER A 2 32.43 -4.40 -17.66
CA SER A 2 32.26 -5.29 -16.52
C SER A 2 30.79 -5.53 -16.29
N ALA A 3 30.32 -6.76 -16.49
CA ALA A 3 29.00 -7.20 -16.07
C ALA A 3 28.94 -7.06 -14.54
N VAL A 4 28.16 -6.12 -14.06
CA VAL A 4 27.76 -6.07 -12.64
C VAL A 4 26.96 -7.35 -12.40
N THR A 5 27.60 -8.36 -11.82
CA THR A 5 26.93 -9.57 -11.37
C THR A 5 25.98 -9.15 -10.24
N THR A 6 24.76 -8.83 -10.59
CA THR A 6 23.71 -8.56 -9.61
C THR A 6 23.53 -9.84 -8.81
N ARG A 7 24.05 -9.85 -7.59
CA ARG A 7 23.94 -10.98 -6.66
C ARG A 7 22.45 -11.33 -6.53
N ALA A 8 22.10 -12.60 -6.74
CA ALA A 8 20.75 -13.09 -6.60
C ALA A 8 20.25 -12.73 -5.20
N ARG A 9 19.12 -12.04 -5.13
CA ARG A 9 18.45 -11.71 -3.88
C ARG A 9 17.78 -12.96 -3.32
N SER A 10 17.52 -12.94 -2.02
CA SER A 10 16.73 -13.95 -1.33
C SER A 10 15.60 -13.23 -0.59
N VAL A 11 14.38 -13.41 -1.08
CA VAL A 11 13.20 -12.73 -0.58
C VAL A 11 12.21 -13.76 -0.03
N LEU A 12 11.64 -13.46 1.12
CA LEU A 12 10.55 -14.23 1.72
C LEU A 12 9.25 -13.43 1.65
N ARG A 13 8.14 -14.08 1.30
CA ARG A 13 6.77 -13.63 1.56
C ARG A 13 6.23 -14.45 2.72
N VAL A 14 5.87 -13.79 3.78
CA VAL A 14 5.24 -14.38 4.97
C VAL A 14 3.77 -14.02 4.96
N GLN A 15 2.90 -15.03 4.98
CA GLN A 15 1.45 -14.90 5.14
C GLN A 15 1.06 -15.47 6.49
N LEU A 16 0.52 -14.65 7.37
CA LEU A 16 0.13 -15.02 8.74
C LEU A 16 -1.31 -15.55 8.77
N HIS A 17 -1.55 -16.58 9.58
CA HIS A 17 -2.88 -17.15 9.75
C HIS A 17 -3.31 -17.13 11.22
N GLY A 18 -4.60 -16.93 11.48
CA GLY A 18 -5.16 -17.03 12.81
C GLY A 18 -4.83 -15.84 13.73
N LEU A 19 -4.73 -14.63 13.18
CA LEU A 19 -4.48 -13.41 13.95
C LEU A 19 -5.58 -13.12 14.99
N GLY A 20 -6.83 -13.53 14.75
CA GLY A 20 -7.94 -13.39 15.68
C GLY A 20 -8.39 -11.95 15.95
N PRO A 21 -9.13 -11.71 17.05
CA PRO A 21 -9.69 -10.38 17.35
C PRO A 21 -8.63 -9.29 17.62
N ALA A 22 -7.46 -9.66 18.17
CA ALA A 22 -6.32 -8.76 18.36
C ALA A 22 -5.40 -8.71 17.15
N GLY A 23 -5.95 -8.81 15.93
CA GLY A 23 -5.22 -9.00 14.69
C GLY A 23 -4.11 -7.98 14.44
N GLN A 24 -4.39 -6.70 14.66
CA GLN A 24 -3.42 -5.63 14.45
C GLN A 24 -2.23 -5.73 15.40
N GLU A 25 -2.47 -5.93 16.70
CA GLU A 25 -1.41 -6.05 17.71
C GLU A 25 -0.54 -7.29 17.45
N ARG A 26 -1.17 -8.44 17.19
CA ARG A 26 -0.44 -9.68 16.86
C ARG A 26 0.35 -9.57 15.56
N TYR A 27 -0.18 -8.85 14.58
CA TYR A 27 0.52 -8.55 13.34
C TYR A 27 1.77 -7.69 13.59
N GLU A 28 1.69 -6.66 14.42
CA GLU A 28 2.83 -5.82 14.79
C GLU A 28 3.89 -6.59 15.57
N GLN A 29 3.48 -7.46 16.49
CA GLN A 29 4.38 -8.37 17.20
C GLN A 29 5.09 -9.34 16.24
N ALA A 30 4.36 -9.87 15.25
CA ALA A 30 4.96 -10.72 14.21
C ALA A 30 5.99 -9.95 13.37
N LEU A 31 5.69 -8.71 12.96
CA LEU A 31 6.65 -7.85 12.25
C LEU A 31 7.91 -7.57 13.08
N ALA A 32 7.77 -7.36 14.40
CA ALA A 32 8.92 -7.17 15.29
C ALA A 32 9.82 -8.40 15.30
N LEU A 33 9.26 -9.62 15.47
CA LEU A 33 10.02 -10.87 15.38
C LEU A 33 10.70 -11.08 14.03
N LEU A 34 10.05 -10.69 12.93
CA LEU A 34 10.64 -10.80 11.60
C LEU A 34 11.79 -9.80 11.39
N ARG A 35 11.75 -8.63 12.04
CA ARG A 35 12.86 -7.65 12.03
C ARG A 35 14.13 -8.17 12.73
N ASP A 36 14.01 -9.13 13.64
CA ASP A 36 15.18 -9.81 14.24
C ASP A 36 15.94 -10.69 13.23
N LEU A 37 15.33 -11.03 12.11
CA LEU A 37 15.98 -11.77 11.03
C LEU A 37 16.66 -10.85 10.02
N THR A 38 16.05 -9.73 9.70
CA THR A 38 16.55 -8.74 8.76
C THR A 38 15.92 -7.38 9.00
N PRO A 39 16.65 -6.26 8.87
CA PRO A 39 16.05 -4.93 8.94
C PRO A 39 15.17 -4.61 7.72
N LEU A 40 15.31 -5.37 6.61
CA LEU A 40 14.56 -5.15 5.38
C LEU A 40 13.24 -5.92 5.40
N VAL A 41 12.30 -5.47 6.21
CA VAL A 41 10.94 -6.00 6.32
C VAL A 41 9.95 -4.97 5.81
N GLN A 42 9.18 -5.32 4.80
CA GLN A 42 8.07 -4.51 4.28
C GLN A 42 6.74 -5.08 4.78
N ALA A 43 6.06 -4.34 5.60
CA ALA A 43 4.72 -4.68 6.04
C ALA A 43 3.72 -4.65 4.87
N LEU A 44 2.85 -5.65 4.81
CA LEU A 44 1.76 -5.80 3.86
C LEU A 44 0.48 -6.15 4.64
N PRO A 45 -0.11 -5.16 5.32
CA PRO A 45 -1.29 -5.42 6.14
C PRO A 45 -2.46 -5.95 5.30
N PRO A 46 -3.37 -6.74 5.89
CA PRO A 46 -3.50 -6.95 7.34
C PRO A 46 -2.67 -8.11 7.91
N ASP A 47 -2.09 -8.99 7.10
CA ASP A 47 -1.61 -10.30 7.52
C ASP A 47 -0.37 -10.82 6.78
N ALA A 48 0.30 -9.98 5.99
CA ALA A 48 1.48 -10.39 5.23
C ALA A 48 2.68 -9.46 5.40
N ALA A 49 3.88 -9.99 5.09
CA ALA A 49 5.11 -9.21 5.02
C ALA A 49 6.07 -9.76 3.97
N ASP A 50 6.82 -8.86 3.30
CA ASP A 50 7.98 -9.22 2.48
C ASP A 50 9.27 -8.96 3.26
N LEU A 51 10.24 -9.88 3.19
CA LEU A 51 11.55 -9.77 3.81
C LEU A 51 12.64 -9.93 2.75
N ASP A 52 13.62 -9.05 2.70
CA ASP A 52 14.88 -9.32 1.99
C ASP A 52 15.89 -9.90 2.99
N VAL A 53 16.13 -11.19 2.87
CA VAL A 53 17.04 -11.94 3.75
C VAL A 53 18.41 -12.17 3.15
N THR A 54 18.73 -11.52 2.02
CA THR A 54 20.01 -11.69 1.31
C THR A 54 21.23 -11.47 2.20
N GLY A 55 21.19 -10.44 3.05
CA GLY A 55 22.24 -10.16 4.03
C GLY A 55 22.26 -11.13 5.21
N ALA A 56 21.13 -11.70 5.56
CA ALA A 56 20.96 -12.57 6.72
C ALA A 56 21.51 -14.00 6.49
N LEU A 57 21.60 -14.46 5.23
CA LEU A 57 22.05 -15.81 4.90
C LEU A 57 23.41 -16.16 5.55
N ARG A 58 24.35 -15.23 5.44
CA ARG A 58 25.70 -15.44 6.03
C ARG A 58 25.71 -15.32 7.55
N PHE A 59 24.91 -14.39 8.07
CA PHE A 59 24.88 -14.14 9.52
C PHE A 59 24.33 -15.34 10.29
N PHE A 60 23.28 -15.98 9.75
CA PHE A 60 22.67 -17.16 10.38
C PHE A 60 23.27 -18.49 9.91
N ASP A 61 24.22 -18.46 8.98
CA ASP A 61 24.79 -19.67 8.34
C ASP A 61 23.68 -20.59 7.81
N ARG A 62 22.75 -20.02 7.05
CA ARG A 62 21.59 -20.72 6.50
C ARG A 62 21.33 -20.31 5.06
N ASP A 63 20.73 -21.23 4.32
CA ASP A 63 20.16 -20.92 3.02
C ASP A 63 18.78 -20.23 3.14
N THR A 64 18.21 -19.87 2.01
CA THR A 64 16.91 -19.18 1.97
C THR A 64 15.79 -20.03 2.59
N GLY A 65 15.80 -21.34 2.36
CA GLY A 65 14.84 -22.29 2.94
C GLY A 65 14.97 -22.42 4.45
N GLY A 66 16.21 -22.50 4.94
CA GLY A 66 16.53 -22.56 6.36
C GLY A 66 16.08 -21.29 7.10
N LEU A 67 16.25 -20.09 6.49
CA LEU A 67 15.75 -18.84 7.07
C LEU A 67 14.20 -18.77 7.05
N ALA A 68 13.57 -19.27 6.00
CA ALA A 68 12.11 -19.35 5.93
C ALA A 68 11.55 -20.29 7.03
N ALA A 69 12.17 -21.47 7.21
CA ALA A 69 11.79 -22.40 8.28
C ALA A 69 12.03 -21.80 9.67
N MET A 70 13.12 -21.05 9.87
CA MET A 70 13.39 -20.34 11.12
C MET A 70 12.33 -19.27 11.40
N ALA A 71 11.92 -18.49 10.40
CA ALA A 71 10.87 -17.51 10.54
C ALA A 71 9.54 -18.16 10.97
N ALA A 72 9.13 -19.25 10.29
CA ALA A 72 7.93 -20.00 10.64
C ALA A 72 7.97 -20.54 12.07
N LEU A 73 9.12 -21.12 12.46
CA LEU A 73 9.30 -21.67 13.81
C LEU A 73 9.21 -20.57 14.88
N ARG A 74 9.88 -19.42 14.69
CA ARG A 74 9.82 -18.30 15.64
C ARG A 74 8.40 -17.75 15.80
N LEU A 75 7.67 -17.55 14.71
CA LEU A 75 6.27 -17.10 14.75
C LEU A 75 5.38 -18.10 15.51
N ALA A 76 5.57 -19.39 15.30
CA ALA A 76 4.82 -20.42 16.01
C ALA A 76 5.20 -20.48 17.50
N ALA A 77 6.50 -20.47 17.83
CA ALA A 77 6.99 -20.61 19.20
C ALA A 77 6.67 -19.42 20.10
N HIS A 78 6.82 -18.18 19.58
CA HIS A 78 6.64 -16.97 20.41
C HIS A 78 5.21 -16.44 20.39
N LEU A 79 4.48 -16.59 19.28
CA LEU A 79 3.16 -15.98 19.11
C LEU A 79 2.04 -17.01 18.86
N GLY A 80 2.37 -18.31 18.74
CA GLY A 80 1.40 -19.33 18.37
C GLY A 80 0.77 -19.07 16.99
N LEU A 81 1.46 -18.31 16.11
CA LEU A 81 0.98 -17.98 14.77
C LEU A 81 1.47 -18.99 13.75
N ARG A 82 0.56 -19.50 12.95
CA ARG A 82 0.92 -20.28 11.77
C ARG A 82 1.23 -19.31 10.61
N ALA A 83 2.31 -19.56 9.87
CA ALA A 83 2.69 -18.76 8.72
C ALA A 83 2.92 -19.64 7.50
N THR A 84 2.38 -19.25 6.35
CA THR A 84 2.78 -19.77 5.04
C THR A 84 3.89 -18.89 4.50
N ILE A 85 5.00 -19.50 4.07
CA ILE A 85 6.15 -18.74 3.59
C ILE A 85 6.54 -19.18 2.19
N GLY A 86 6.49 -18.24 1.26
CA GLY A 86 7.10 -18.38 -0.05
C GLY A 86 8.49 -17.75 -0.08
N ALA A 87 9.45 -18.42 -0.66
CA ALA A 87 10.81 -17.92 -0.80
C ALA A 87 11.24 -17.92 -2.28
N GLY A 88 11.97 -16.91 -2.71
CA GLY A 88 12.44 -16.81 -4.09
C GLY A 88 13.43 -15.68 -4.32
N PRO A 89 14.00 -15.59 -5.55
CA PRO A 89 14.99 -14.58 -5.90
C PRO A 89 14.45 -13.15 -6.01
N ASN A 90 13.15 -12.95 -5.90
CA ASN A 90 12.49 -11.64 -5.87
C ASN A 90 11.09 -11.72 -5.22
N ARG A 91 10.49 -10.56 -5.00
CA ARG A 91 9.19 -10.40 -4.34
C ARG A 91 8.06 -11.15 -5.06
N MET A 92 8.04 -11.09 -6.38
CA MET A 92 7.00 -11.73 -7.18
C MET A 92 7.03 -13.24 -7.00
N LEU A 93 8.21 -13.86 -7.16
CA LEU A 93 8.35 -15.31 -7.03
C LEU A 93 8.09 -15.78 -5.60
N ALA A 94 8.54 -15.00 -4.58
CA ALA A 94 8.24 -15.29 -3.19
C ALA A 94 6.72 -15.23 -2.90
N ALA A 95 6.02 -14.22 -3.43
CA ALA A 95 4.56 -14.12 -3.30
C ALA A 95 3.85 -15.28 -3.98
N MET A 96 4.17 -15.56 -5.24
CA MET A 96 3.57 -16.68 -6.00
C MET A 96 3.86 -18.05 -5.37
N ALA A 97 5.02 -18.20 -4.70
CA ALA A 97 5.33 -19.40 -3.94
C ALA A 97 4.46 -19.53 -2.68
N ALA A 98 4.24 -18.43 -1.95
CA ALA A 98 3.34 -18.42 -0.80
C ALA A 98 1.89 -18.72 -1.22
N ASP A 99 1.40 -18.08 -2.28
CA ASP A 99 0.03 -18.26 -2.79
C ASP A 99 -0.23 -19.70 -3.30
N ALA A 100 0.83 -20.37 -3.78
CA ALA A 100 0.75 -21.75 -4.26
C ALA A 100 0.89 -22.80 -3.15
N SER A 101 1.16 -22.38 -1.91
CA SER A 101 1.43 -23.27 -0.78
C SER A 101 0.19 -23.51 0.06
N ALA A 102 0.08 -24.69 0.64
CA ALA A 102 -0.93 -24.95 1.67
C ALA A 102 -0.62 -24.12 2.95
N PRO A 103 -1.65 -23.75 3.73
CA PRO A 103 -1.46 -22.98 4.95
C PRO A 103 -0.45 -23.63 5.92
N GLY A 104 0.58 -22.84 6.32
CA GLY A 104 1.62 -23.29 7.24
C GLY A 104 2.81 -23.98 6.57
N GLN A 105 2.86 -24.05 5.26
CA GLN A 105 3.98 -24.62 4.52
C GLN A 105 5.00 -23.56 4.09
N VAL A 106 6.23 -24.05 3.83
CA VAL A 106 7.32 -23.27 3.25
C VAL A 106 7.61 -23.80 1.85
N THR A 107 7.54 -22.92 0.84
CA THR A 107 7.86 -23.25 -0.55
C THR A 107 9.00 -22.36 -1.05
N VAL A 108 10.04 -22.97 -1.60
CA VAL A 108 11.24 -22.27 -2.08
C VAL A 108 11.34 -22.41 -3.59
N VAL A 109 11.44 -21.27 -4.29
CA VAL A 109 11.81 -21.22 -5.71
C VAL A 109 13.31 -20.89 -5.79
N ALA A 110 14.09 -21.84 -6.27
CA ALA A 110 15.54 -21.63 -6.43
C ALA A 110 15.84 -20.52 -7.45
N PRO A 111 16.96 -19.78 -7.30
CA PRO A 111 17.33 -18.69 -8.20
C PRO A 111 17.82 -19.14 -9.58
N ASP A 112 17.85 -20.44 -9.83
CA ASP A 112 18.20 -21.02 -11.11
C ASP A 112 17.12 -20.73 -12.18
N PRO A 113 17.48 -20.27 -13.39
CA PRO A 113 16.53 -19.99 -14.46
C PRO A 113 15.64 -21.18 -14.85
N GLY A 114 16.17 -22.41 -14.80
CA GLY A 114 15.40 -23.63 -15.06
C GLY A 114 14.34 -23.88 -14.01
N ALA A 115 14.69 -23.74 -12.73
CA ALA A 115 13.76 -23.90 -11.62
C ALA A 115 12.66 -22.80 -11.66
N VAL A 116 13.04 -21.56 -11.97
CA VAL A 116 12.07 -20.46 -12.14
C VAL A 116 11.12 -20.73 -13.30
N ALA A 117 11.63 -21.20 -14.44
CA ALA A 117 10.79 -21.56 -15.59
C ALA A 117 9.87 -22.75 -15.27
N ALA A 118 10.38 -23.78 -14.63
CA ALA A 118 9.58 -24.95 -14.21
C ALA A 118 8.46 -24.55 -13.23
N PHE A 119 8.72 -23.59 -12.35
CA PHE A 119 7.71 -23.07 -11.43
C PHE A 119 6.64 -22.20 -12.12
N LEU A 120 7.04 -21.34 -13.07
CA LEU A 120 6.15 -20.34 -13.67
C LEU A 120 5.32 -20.89 -14.84
N ARG A 121 5.95 -21.64 -15.77
CA ARG A 121 5.31 -22.05 -17.02
C ARG A 121 3.96 -22.76 -16.87
N PRO A 122 3.74 -23.67 -15.90
CA PRO A 122 2.49 -24.39 -15.75
C PRO A 122 1.37 -23.55 -15.10
N LYS A 123 1.71 -22.40 -14.49
CA LYS A 123 0.72 -21.59 -13.76
C LYS A 123 -0.26 -20.90 -14.70
N PRO A 124 -1.53 -20.75 -14.29
CA PRO A 124 -2.50 -19.97 -15.03
C PRO A 124 -2.10 -18.50 -15.08
N LEU A 125 -2.58 -17.77 -16.10
CA LEU A 125 -2.19 -16.37 -16.33
C LEU A 125 -2.58 -15.43 -15.19
N ASP A 126 -3.71 -15.63 -14.57
CA ASP A 126 -4.22 -14.82 -13.46
C ASP A 126 -3.38 -14.96 -12.17
N ALA A 127 -2.61 -16.06 -12.06
CA ALA A 127 -1.62 -16.19 -10.98
C ALA A 127 -0.39 -15.28 -11.18
N LEU A 128 -0.15 -14.79 -12.41
CA LEU A 128 0.99 -13.92 -12.68
C LEU A 128 0.70 -12.50 -12.20
N HIS A 129 1.51 -12.00 -11.29
CA HIS A 129 1.36 -10.66 -10.74
C HIS A 129 1.24 -9.59 -11.85
N GLY A 130 0.13 -8.85 -11.84
CA GLY A 130 -0.17 -7.81 -12.82
C GLY A 130 -1.04 -8.28 -14.00
N VAL A 131 -1.48 -9.53 -13.99
CA VAL A 131 -2.56 -10.00 -14.85
C VAL A 131 -3.86 -9.98 -14.05
N GLY A 132 -4.68 -8.98 -14.32
CA GLY A 132 -6.03 -8.91 -13.74
C GLY A 132 -7.05 -9.70 -14.60
N PRO A 133 -8.30 -9.86 -14.10
CA PRO A 133 -9.34 -10.63 -14.79
C PRO A 133 -9.61 -10.17 -16.23
N ALA A 134 -9.56 -8.85 -16.49
CA ALA A 134 -9.74 -8.29 -17.82
C ALA A 134 -8.59 -8.70 -18.75
N THR A 135 -7.34 -8.57 -18.30
CA THR A 135 -6.15 -8.95 -19.09
C THR A 135 -6.11 -10.46 -19.33
N ALA A 136 -6.45 -11.27 -18.33
CA ALA A 136 -6.53 -12.74 -18.48
C ALA A 136 -7.58 -13.13 -19.52
N ARG A 137 -8.75 -12.47 -19.51
CA ARG A 137 -9.81 -12.71 -20.50
C ARG A 137 -9.33 -12.36 -21.92
N THR A 138 -8.76 -11.15 -22.09
CA THR A 138 -8.24 -10.72 -23.39
C THR A 138 -7.19 -11.70 -23.92
N LEU A 139 -6.24 -12.12 -23.10
CA LEU A 139 -5.22 -13.10 -23.50
C LEU A 139 -5.86 -14.47 -23.84
N GLY A 140 -6.88 -14.89 -23.09
CA GLY A 140 -7.62 -16.12 -23.32
C GLY A 140 -8.34 -16.15 -24.71
N GLU A 141 -8.82 -15.01 -25.20
CA GLU A 141 -9.39 -14.86 -26.55
C GLU A 141 -8.37 -15.18 -27.66
N TYR A 142 -7.08 -15.05 -27.36
CA TYR A 142 -5.98 -15.42 -28.25
C TYR A 142 -5.39 -16.80 -27.95
N GLY A 143 -6.06 -17.60 -27.11
CA GLY A 143 -5.63 -18.96 -26.77
C GLY A 143 -4.49 -19.02 -25.75
N LEU A 144 -4.17 -17.93 -25.07
CA LEU A 144 -3.12 -17.86 -24.05
C LEU A 144 -3.76 -18.05 -22.66
N HIS A 145 -3.43 -19.14 -21.98
CA HIS A 145 -4.04 -19.50 -20.69
C HIS A 145 -3.03 -19.68 -19.58
N ARG A 146 -1.76 -19.92 -19.91
CA ARG A 146 -0.68 -20.19 -18.96
C ARG A 146 0.45 -19.17 -19.11
N VAL A 147 1.21 -19.01 -18.05
CA VAL A 147 2.39 -18.14 -18.05
C VAL A 147 3.41 -18.57 -19.12
N GLY A 148 3.55 -19.88 -19.36
CA GLY A 148 4.39 -20.42 -20.44
C GLY A 148 4.01 -19.89 -21.81
N ASP A 149 2.73 -19.75 -22.10
CA ASP A 149 2.23 -19.29 -23.39
C ASP A 149 2.71 -17.86 -23.72
N LEU A 150 2.88 -17.00 -22.68
CA LEU A 150 3.45 -15.65 -22.86
C LEU A 150 4.91 -15.65 -23.32
N LEU A 151 5.66 -16.72 -22.99
CA LEU A 151 7.06 -16.87 -23.37
C LEU A 151 7.21 -17.39 -24.80
N ASP A 152 6.21 -18.14 -25.24
CA ASP A 152 6.23 -18.80 -26.57
C ASP A 152 5.68 -17.88 -27.66
N VAL A 153 5.04 -16.77 -27.29
CA VAL A 153 4.53 -15.75 -28.24
C VAL A 153 5.55 -14.63 -28.43
N PRO A 154 5.79 -14.17 -29.69
CA PRO A 154 6.65 -13.02 -29.96
C PRO A 154 6.19 -11.76 -29.22
N LEU A 155 7.14 -11.01 -28.66
CA LEU A 155 6.85 -9.79 -27.90
C LEU A 155 6.02 -8.77 -28.69
N LEU A 156 6.25 -8.65 -30.00
CA LEU A 156 5.49 -7.75 -30.88
C LEU A 156 4.00 -8.13 -30.95
N THR A 157 3.68 -9.42 -30.90
CA THR A 157 2.29 -9.87 -30.85
C THR A 157 1.64 -9.49 -29.52
N LEU A 158 2.33 -9.72 -28.39
CA LEU A 158 1.84 -9.28 -27.08
C LEU A 158 1.66 -7.74 -27.02
N GLN A 159 2.55 -6.98 -27.66
CA GLN A 159 2.42 -5.53 -27.73
C GLN A 159 1.19 -5.06 -28.52
N ARG A 160 0.80 -5.78 -29.55
CA ARG A 160 -0.42 -5.49 -30.30
C ARG A 160 -1.68 -5.76 -29.51
N ILE A 161 -1.67 -6.79 -28.66
CA ILE A 161 -2.83 -7.20 -27.82
C ILE A 161 -2.97 -6.28 -26.60
N LEU A 162 -1.86 -6.02 -25.87
CA LEU A 162 -1.88 -5.40 -24.54
C LEU A 162 -1.30 -3.98 -24.49
N GLY A 163 -0.74 -3.51 -25.60
CA GLY A 163 0.07 -2.28 -25.63
C GLY A 163 1.51 -2.51 -25.15
N ARG A 164 2.41 -1.60 -25.54
CA ARG A 164 3.86 -1.74 -25.38
C ARG A 164 4.30 -1.93 -23.91
N ALA A 165 3.82 -1.07 -23.02
CA ALA A 165 4.27 -1.08 -21.62
C ALA A 165 3.83 -2.34 -20.87
N THR A 166 2.57 -2.75 -21.03
CA THR A 166 2.01 -3.94 -20.39
C THR A 166 2.68 -5.21 -20.91
N ALA A 167 2.85 -5.34 -22.22
CA ALA A 167 3.49 -6.49 -22.83
C ALA A 167 4.94 -6.68 -22.39
N LEU A 168 5.74 -5.59 -22.31
CA LEU A 168 7.11 -5.64 -21.78
C LEU A 168 7.13 -6.10 -20.34
N THR A 169 6.28 -5.53 -19.50
CA THR A 169 6.20 -5.88 -18.09
C THR A 169 5.81 -7.34 -17.89
N LEU A 170 4.78 -7.82 -18.56
CA LEU A 170 4.32 -9.20 -18.44
C LEU A 170 5.33 -10.19 -19.02
N SER A 171 6.00 -9.88 -20.14
CA SER A 171 7.08 -10.70 -20.67
C SER A 171 8.26 -10.83 -19.72
N GLN A 172 8.64 -9.76 -19.01
CA GLN A 172 9.68 -9.80 -17.97
C GLN A 172 9.24 -10.66 -16.79
N ARG A 173 8.01 -10.47 -16.30
CA ARG A 173 7.45 -11.25 -15.18
C ARG A 173 7.32 -12.74 -15.53
N ALA A 174 6.88 -13.07 -16.73
CA ALA A 174 6.81 -14.46 -17.20
C ALA A 174 8.19 -15.16 -17.19
N ARG A 175 9.28 -14.39 -17.36
CA ARG A 175 10.68 -14.87 -17.21
C ARG A 175 11.15 -14.87 -15.75
N GLY A 176 10.30 -14.55 -14.79
CA GLY A 176 10.65 -14.48 -13.38
C GLY A 176 11.39 -13.22 -12.97
N LEU A 177 11.38 -12.16 -13.78
CA LEU A 177 12.09 -10.92 -13.49
C LEU A 177 11.14 -9.91 -12.79
N ASP A 178 11.53 -9.50 -11.58
CA ASP A 178 10.88 -8.42 -10.85
C ASP A 178 11.95 -7.56 -10.16
N PRO A 179 12.24 -6.35 -10.68
CA PRO A 179 13.30 -5.51 -10.14
C PRO A 179 12.95 -4.80 -8.84
N ARG A 180 11.68 -4.84 -8.42
CA ARG A 180 11.21 -4.11 -7.24
C ARG A 180 11.90 -4.62 -5.97
N PRO A 181 12.56 -3.75 -5.18
CA PRO A 181 13.16 -4.15 -3.92
C PRO A 181 12.10 -4.36 -2.84
N VAL A 182 12.46 -5.08 -1.79
CA VAL A 182 11.78 -4.99 -0.50
C VAL A 182 12.23 -3.68 0.15
N THR A 183 11.27 -2.84 0.51
CA THR A 183 11.53 -1.57 1.18
C THR A 183 11.07 -1.69 2.62
N SER A 184 12.02 -1.64 3.57
CA SER A 184 11.66 -1.59 4.98
C SER A 184 10.86 -0.32 5.25
N ASP A 185 9.73 -0.49 5.96
CA ASP A 185 8.87 0.61 6.41
C ASP A 185 8.65 1.70 5.33
N ALA A 186 8.36 1.27 4.11
CA ALA A 186 7.77 2.18 3.17
C ALA A 186 6.40 2.57 3.74
N ALA A 187 6.43 3.57 4.61
CA ALA A 187 5.22 4.29 4.98
C ALA A 187 4.37 4.47 3.73
N PRO A 188 3.07 4.22 3.76
CA PRO A 188 2.25 4.27 2.56
C PRO A 188 2.52 5.59 1.84
N ARG A 189 2.88 5.50 0.54
CA ARG A 189 3.17 6.69 -0.29
C ARG A 189 1.94 7.55 -0.51
N SER A 190 0.78 7.04 -0.17
CA SER A 190 -0.48 7.77 -0.19
C SER A 190 -1.47 7.17 0.80
N THR A 191 -2.30 8.03 1.38
CA THR A 191 -3.46 7.63 2.19
C THR A 191 -4.65 8.48 1.81
N GLY A 192 -5.87 8.01 2.07
CA GLY A 192 -7.07 8.76 1.76
C GLY A 192 -8.27 8.26 2.54
N PHE A 193 -9.27 9.12 2.62
CA PHE A 193 -10.55 8.85 3.25
C PHE A 193 -11.67 9.27 2.33
N SER A 194 -12.77 8.52 2.36
CA SER A 194 -13.97 8.80 1.58
C SER A 194 -15.17 9.07 2.49
N HIS A 195 -16.05 9.94 2.02
CA HIS A 195 -17.36 10.15 2.60
C HIS A 195 -18.41 9.86 1.52
N GLU A 196 -19.28 8.91 1.79
CA GLU A 196 -20.40 8.58 0.93
C GLU A 196 -21.68 9.21 1.53
N PHE A 197 -22.39 9.97 0.71
CA PHE A 197 -23.66 10.53 1.08
C PHE A 197 -24.78 9.48 0.92
N GLY A 198 -25.68 9.40 1.86
CA GLY A 198 -26.81 8.44 1.80
C GLY A 198 -27.82 8.74 0.68
N HIS A 199 -27.67 9.89 0.02
CA HIS A 199 -28.48 10.36 -1.12
C HIS A 199 -27.61 11.22 -2.04
N ASP A 200 -28.14 11.59 -3.18
CA ASP A 200 -27.48 12.52 -4.08
C ASP A 200 -27.44 13.92 -3.45
N GLU A 201 -26.27 14.31 -2.94
CA GLU A 201 -26.14 15.56 -2.18
C GLU A 201 -25.92 16.74 -3.13
N LEU A 202 -26.69 17.79 -2.94
CA LEU A 202 -26.63 19.03 -3.74
C LEU A 202 -26.11 20.22 -2.92
N ASP A 203 -26.15 20.13 -1.58
CA ASP A 203 -25.77 21.22 -0.69
C ASP A 203 -24.26 21.39 -0.59
N PRO A 204 -23.69 22.52 -1.10
CA PRO A 204 -22.27 22.79 -0.95
C PRO A 204 -21.80 22.88 0.51
N ALA A 205 -22.72 23.23 1.44
CA ALA A 205 -22.37 23.26 2.86
C ALA A 205 -22.21 21.85 3.43
N ALA A 206 -23.00 20.87 2.97
CA ALA A 206 -22.81 19.46 3.30
C ALA A 206 -21.49 18.93 2.74
N HIS A 207 -21.15 19.27 1.49
CA HIS A 207 -19.85 18.91 0.89
C HIS A 207 -18.67 19.46 1.70
N ARG A 208 -18.74 20.73 2.12
CA ARG A 208 -17.68 21.36 2.92
C ARG A 208 -17.55 20.72 4.30
N ARG A 209 -18.65 20.34 4.95
CA ARG A 209 -18.63 19.60 6.21
C ARG A 209 -17.95 18.23 6.04
N ALA A 210 -18.30 17.50 4.98
CA ALA A 210 -17.68 16.22 4.66
C ALA A 210 -16.16 16.39 4.41
N LEU A 211 -15.74 17.40 3.65
CA LEU A 211 -14.33 17.71 3.42
C LEU A 211 -13.57 18.01 4.71
N LEU A 212 -14.18 18.77 5.62
CA LEU A 212 -13.56 19.05 6.92
C LEU A 212 -13.36 17.77 7.73
N ASP A 213 -14.36 16.89 7.82
CA ASP A 213 -14.26 15.61 8.51
C ASP A 213 -13.13 14.73 7.91
N LEU A 214 -13.08 14.67 6.58
CA LEU A 214 -12.03 13.91 5.87
C LEU A 214 -10.63 14.47 6.13
N CYS A 215 -10.47 15.81 6.18
CA CYS A 215 -9.21 16.46 6.49
C CYS A 215 -8.81 16.28 7.96
N GLU A 216 -9.75 16.28 8.90
CA GLU A 216 -9.50 15.95 10.31
C GLU A 216 -8.94 14.54 10.46
N ARG A 217 -9.60 13.55 9.85
CA ARG A 217 -9.16 12.16 9.85
C ARG A 217 -7.80 11.99 9.20
N LEU A 218 -7.58 12.66 8.06
CA LEU A 218 -6.32 12.65 7.35
C LEU A 218 -5.19 13.25 8.19
N GLY A 219 -5.39 14.45 8.77
CA GLY A 219 -4.41 15.11 9.60
C GLY A 219 -4.05 14.30 10.84
N LEU A 220 -5.03 13.73 11.53
CA LEU A 220 -4.81 12.83 12.67
C LEU A 220 -3.95 11.62 12.24
N ARG A 221 -4.29 10.96 11.13
CA ARG A 221 -3.51 9.82 10.60
C ARG A 221 -2.07 10.20 10.30
N LEU A 222 -1.83 11.33 9.64
CA LEU A 222 -0.50 11.80 9.29
C LEU A 222 0.35 12.08 10.54
N ARG A 223 -0.21 12.76 11.53
CA ARG A 223 0.50 13.05 12.80
C ARG A 223 0.80 11.78 13.60
N THR A 224 -0.12 10.84 13.63
CA THR A 224 0.07 9.55 14.33
C THR A 224 1.17 8.70 13.68
N THR A 225 1.30 8.75 12.35
CA THR A 225 2.30 7.96 11.60
C THR A 225 3.63 8.70 11.37
N GLY A 226 3.77 9.96 11.81
CA GLY A 226 4.97 10.76 11.58
C GLY A 226 5.19 11.09 10.10
N GLN A 227 4.10 11.17 9.31
CA GLN A 227 4.13 11.49 7.89
C GLN A 227 3.56 12.88 7.62
N VAL A 228 3.89 13.43 6.45
CA VAL A 228 3.33 14.69 5.95
C VAL A 228 2.84 14.54 4.52
N ALA A 229 1.79 15.28 4.18
CA ALA A 229 1.26 15.35 2.83
C ALA A 229 2.13 16.28 1.97
N VAL A 230 2.47 15.81 0.77
CA VAL A 230 3.21 16.54 -0.27
C VAL A 230 2.24 17.07 -1.33
N ARG A 231 1.25 16.25 -1.68
CA ARG A 231 0.20 16.57 -2.66
C ARG A 231 -1.14 16.15 -2.11
N LEU A 232 -2.17 16.94 -2.39
CA LEU A 232 -3.56 16.60 -2.07
C LEU A 232 -4.32 16.37 -3.37
N ALA A 233 -5.11 15.31 -3.43
CA ALA A 233 -6.04 15.00 -4.51
C ALA A 233 -7.47 14.92 -3.94
N LEU A 234 -8.40 15.48 -4.68
CA LEU A 234 -9.83 15.43 -4.39
C LEU A 234 -10.55 14.72 -5.55
N ASN A 235 -11.24 13.64 -5.25
CA ASN A 235 -12.09 12.91 -6.17
C ASN A 235 -13.55 13.12 -5.79
N ILE A 236 -14.40 13.41 -6.76
CA ILE A 236 -15.83 13.54 -6.60
C ILE A 236 -16.50 12.56 -7.56
N SER A 237 -17.31 11.67 -7.01
CA SER A 237 -18.16 10.76 -7.78
C SER A 237 -19.60 11.25 -7.75
N TYR A 238 -20.26 11.21 -8.90
CA TYR A 238 -21.61 11.73 -9.13
C TYR A 238 -22.64 10.60 -9.23
N ALA A 239 -23.91 10.97 -9.22
CA ALA A 239 -25.04 10.04 -9.32
C ALA A 239 -25.07 9.21 -10.60
N ASP A 240 -24.52 9.74 -11.70
CA ASP A 240 -24.42 9.08 -13.01
C ASP A 240 -23.24 8.10 -13.12
N GLY A 241 -22.48 7.93 -12.02
CA GLY A 241 -21.29 7.08 -11.98
C GLY A 241 -20.01 7.77 -12.52
N ALA A 242 -20.11 8.99 -13.06
CA ALA A 242 -18.93 9.76 -13.47
C ALA A 242 -18.08 10.13 -12.24
N THR A 243 -16.77 10.26 -12.45
CA THR A 243 -15.83 10.69 -11.42
C THR A 243 -14.91 11.77 -11.98
N THR A 244 -14.74 12.82 -11.21
CA THR A 244 -13.79 13.89 -11.55
C THR A 244 -12.75 14.03 -10.48
N GLN A 245 -11.47 14.14 -10.89
CA GLN A 245 -10.35 14.30 -9.97
C GLN A 245 -9.62 15.61 -10.24
N ARG A 246 -9.22 16.27 -9.15
CA ARG A 246 -8.27 17.39 -9.17
C ARG A 246 -7.22 17.20 -8.10
N SER A 247 -6.00 17.63 -8.37
CA SER A 247 -4.90 17.57 -7.40
C SER A 247 -4.07 18.83 -7.43
N ARG A 248 -3.37 19.10 -6.31
CA ARG A 248 -2.34 20.14 -6.21
C ARG A 248 -1.21 19.69 -5.33
N THR A 249 0.00 20.11 -5.65
CA THR A 249 1.14 20.03 -4.75
C THR A 249 0.98 21.10 -3.67
N LEU A 250 1.24 20.74 -2.43
CA LEU A 250 1.18 21.69 -1.31
C LEU A 250 2.45 22.54 -1.32
N GLU A 251 2.31 23.82 -1.00
CA GLU A 251 3.45 24.76 -0.90
C GLU A 251 4.37 24.35 0.25
N GLU A 252 3.79 23.91 1.35
CA GLU A 252 4.50 23.34 2.48
C GLU A 252 4.00 21.93 2.76
N TYR A 253 4.92 21.01 3.01
CA TYR A 253 4.57 19.64 3.42
C TYR A 253 3.97 19.69 4.83
N THR A 254 2.78 19.14 4.99
CA THR A 254 2.03 19.36 6.22
C THR A 254 1.23 18.15 6.68
N ALA A 255 1.07 18.03 8.00
CA ALA A 255 0.10 17.15 8.67
C ALA A 255 -0.97 17.95 9.40
N HIS A 256 -1.00 19.29 9.23
CA HIS A 256 -1.93 20.17 9.92
C HIS A 256 -3.27 20.22 9.25
N THR A 257 -4.32 19.94 10.01
CA THR A 257 -5.71 19.93 9.54
C THR A 257 -6.13 21.25 8.89
N PRO A 258 -5.82 22.45 9.45
CA PRO A 258 -6.18 23.71 8.82
C PRO A 258 -5.60 23.88 7.41
N ALA A 259 -4.31 23.56 7.23
CA ALA A 259 -3.65 23.65 5.93
C ALA A 259 -4.24 22.65 4.91
N LEU A 260 -4.48 21.42 5.35
CA LEU A 260 -5.15 20.39 4.53
C LEU A 260 -6.57 20.80 4.13
N SER A 261 -7.34 21.37 5.07
CA SER A 261 -8.71 21.84 4.82
C SER A 261 -8.73 23.01 3.85
N THR A 262 -7.84 23.99 3.99
CA THR A 262 -7.71 25.12 3.06
C THR A 262 -7.41 24.59 1.65
N ALA A 263 -6.42 23.71 1.52
CA ALA A 263 -6.07 23.11 0.22
C ALA A 263 -7.22 22.31 -0.39
N ALA A 264 -7.97 21.57 0.43
CA ALA A 264 -9.14 20.81 -0.02
C ALA A 264 -10.28 21.73 -0.48
N TYR A 265 -10.54 22.82 0.24
CA TYR A 265 -11.57 23.80 -0.15
C TYR A 265 -11.18 24.54 -1.44
N ASP A 266 -9.91 24.89 -1.61
CA ASP A 266 -9.41 25.48 -2.85
C ASP A 266 -9.56 24.53 -4.05
N LEU A 267 -9.23 23.24 -3.86
CA LEU A 267 -9.47 22.24 -4.87
C LEU A 267 -10.97 22.11 -5.18
N TYR A 268 -11.81 22.05 -4.13
CA TYR A 268 -13.25 21.94 -4.28
C TYR A 268 -13.84 23.12 -5.06
N SER A 269 -13.42 24.34 -4.77
CA SER A 269 -13.90 25.54 -5.48
C SER A 269 -13.64 25.49 -6.99
N ARG A 270 -12.54 24.87 -7.40
CA ARG A 270 -12.13 24.72 -8.81
C ARG A 270 -12.97 23.69 -9.59
N PHE A 271 -13.79 22.87 -8.92
CA PHE A 271 -14.72 21.99 -9.62
C PHE A 271 -15.91 22.75 -10.23
N GLY A 272 -16.23 23.93 -9.72
CA GLY A 272 -17.31 24.76 -10.23
C GLY A 272 -18.68 24.07 -10.14
N LEU A 273 -18.89 23.28 -9.07
CA LEU A 273 -20.09 22.46 -8.93
C LEU A 273 -21.33 23.34 -8.77
N GLN A 274 -22.12 23.43 -9.82
CA GLN A 274 -23.45 24.04 -9.81
C GLN A 274 -24.48 22.93 -9.99
N ARG A 275 -25.31 22.66 -8.97
CA ARG A 275 -26.35 21.62 -8.97
C ARG A 275 -25.87 20.20 -9.31
N ALA A 276 -24.60 19.89 -9.03
CA ALA A 276 -24.06 18.56 -9.24
C ALA A 276 -24.54 17.61 -8.14
N ARG A 277 -25.04 16.44 -8.53
CA ARG A 277 -25.50 15.39 -7.62
C ARG A 277 -24.30 14.58 -7.16
N VAL A 278 -23.73 14.93 -6.02
CA VAL A 278 -22.53 14.29 -5.47
C VAL A 278 -22.92 13.08 -4.61
N ARG A 279 -22.31 11.93 -4.91
CA ARG A 279 -22.46 10.69 -4.13
C ARG A 279 -21.34 10.46 -3.16
N THR A 280 -20.09 10.68 -3.62
CA THR A 280 -18.93 10.41 -2.80
C THR A 280 -17.89 11.49 -2.97
N ILE A 281 -17.31 11.91 -1.88
CA ILE A 281 -16.11 12.78 -1.85
C ILE A 281 -14.97 11.99 -1.25
N THR A 282 -13.82 11.94 -1.93
CA THR A 282 -12.60 11.28 -1.45
C THR A 282 -11.46 12.29 -1.42
N VAL A 283 -10.82 12.42 -0.26
CA VAL A 283 -9.57 13.18 -0.09
C VAL A 283 -8.43 12.20 0.01
N ARG A 284 -7.41 12.35 -0.85
CA ARG A 284 -6.20 11.52 -0.86
C ARG A 284 -4.96 12.39 -0.81
N ALA A 285 -3.98 12.00 0.01
CA ALA A 285 -2.69 12.65 0.09
C ALA A 285 -1.58 11.71 -0.42
N GLU A 286 -0.65 12.26 -1.21
CA GLU A 286 0.67 11.67 -1.42
C GLU A 286 1.55 12.08 -0.24
N LEU A 287 2.36 11.15 0.25
CA LEU A 287 3.02 11.26 1.55
C LEU A 287 4.53 11.20 1.43
N THR A 288 5.21 11.85 2.37
CA THR A 288 6.62 11.64 2.67
C THR A 288 6.83 11.58 4.19
N ASP A 289 8.00 11.11 4.63
CA ASP A 289 8.38 11.12 6.03
C ASP A 289 8.59 12.58 6.50
N ALA A 290 8.06 12.90 7.66
CA ALA A 290 8.20 14.25 8.26
C ALA A 290 9.66 14.68 8.45
N ARG A 291 10.60 13.73 8.59
CA ARG A 291 12.04 14.00 8.68
C ARG A 291 12.62 14.63 7.42
N TYR A 292 12.02 14.39 6.27
CA TYR A 292 12.44 14.96 4.97
C TYR A 292 11.69 16.24 4.61
N ALA A 293 10.70 16.63 5.43
CA ALA A 293 10.03 17.91 5.26
C ALA A 293 10.96 19.02 5.74
N VAL A 294 11.35 19.92 4.83
CA VAL A 294 12.02 21.15 5.20
C VAL A 294 11.03 21.96 6.02
N GLN A 295 11.23 22.01 7.34
CA GLN A 295 10.47 22.90 8.20
C GLN A 295 10.93 24.33 7.89
N GLN A 296 10.18 25.05 7.09
CA GLN A 296 10.27 26.50 7.11
C GLN A 296 9.91 26.96 8.52
N LEU A 297 10.81 27.73 9.14
CA LEU A 297 10.53 28.38 10.40
C LEU A 297 9.33 29.30 10.20
N LEU A 298 8.17 28.85 10.68
CA LEU A 298 6.94 29.64 10.62
C LEU A 298 7.10 30.84 11.53
N LEU A 299 7.15 32.00 10.91
CA LEU A 299 7.23 33.30 11.59
C LEU A 299 5.88 33.73 12.18
N ASP A 300 4.78 32.96 11.95
CA ASP A 300 3.47 33.29 12.49
C ASP A 300 3.27 32.68 13.89
N PRO A 301 3.21 33.49 14.97
CA PRO A 301 2.93 32.98 16.32
C PRO A 301 1.56 32.27 16.45
N ALA A 302 0.58 32.60 15.61
CA ALA A 302 -0.74 31.98 15.62
C ALA A 302 -0.70 30.54 15.20
N ASP A 303 0.22 30.14 14.32
CA ASP A 303 0.39 28.77 13.87
C ASP A 303 0.91 27.86 15.00
N GLY A 304 1.84 28.35 15.80
CA GLY A 304 2.32 27.64 16.99
C GLY A 304 1.22 27.35 18.03
N LYS A 305 0.25 28.25 18.17
CA LYS A 305 -0.93 28.04 19.03
C LYS A 305 -1.85 26.96 18.43
N ARG A 306 -2.12 27.01 17.13
CA ARG A 306 -2.96 26.02 16.42
C ARG A 306 -2.37 24.62 16.52
N ARG A 307 -1.05 24.46 16.34
CA ARG A 307 -0.35 23.18 16.50
C ARG A 307 -0.49 22.60 17.91
N ARG A 308 -0.38 23.43 18.94
CA ARG A 308 -0.58 23.01 20.34
C ARG A 308 -2.02 22.56 20.60
N ILE A 309 -3.00 23.22 20.02
CA ILE A 309 -4.42 22.85 20.11
C ILE A 309 -4.65 21.48 19.45
N GLU A 310 -4.09 21.25 18.25
CA GLU A 310 -4.18 19.94 17.57
C GLU A 310 -3.55 18.83 18.40
N GLN A 311 -2.36 19.04 18.95
CA GLN A 311 -1.70 18.05 19.81
C GLN A 311 -2.51 17.73 21.07
N ALA A 312 -3.15 18.74 21.67
CA ALA A 312 -4.02 18.52 22.82
C ALA A 312 -5.28 17.74 22.44
N ALA A 313 -5.88 18.07 21.28
CA ALA A 313 -7.03 17.35 20.75
C ALA A 313 -6.69 15.89 20.40
N ASP A 314 -5.53 15.65 19.80
CA ASP A 314 -5.08 14.28 19.46
C ASP A 314 -4.84 13.43 20.71
N ARG A 315 -4.22 14.01 21.76
CA ARG A 315 -4.08 13.33 23.07
C ARG A 315 -5.42 12.99 23.70
N ALA A 316 -6.39 13.90 23.60
CA ALA A 316 -7.72 13.63 24.13
C ALA A 316 -8.46 12.54 23.33
N ARG A 317 -8.32 12.53 21.99
CA ARG A 317 -8.87 11.46 21.14
C ARG A 317 -8.26 10.09 21.45
N THR A 318 -6.94 10.03 21.64
CA THR A 318 -6.25 8.80 22.03
C THR A 318 -6.74 8.26 23.37
N ARG A 319 -7.05 9.15 24.33
CA ARG A 319 -7.46 8.74 25.68
C ARG A 319 -8.96 8.46 25.82
N PHE A 320 -9.80 9.19 25.08
CA PHE A 320 -11.25 9.20 25.26
C PHE A 320 -12.05 8.78 24.01
N GLY A 321 -11.33 8.37 22.94
CA GLY A 321 -11.91 7.96 21.67
C GLY A 321 -12.05 9.12 20.65
N ASP A 322 -12.20 8.76 19.37
CA ASP A 322 -12.16 9.69 18.23
C ASP A 322 -13.26 10.78 18.27
N GLN A 323 -14.33 10.54 19.02
CA GLN A 323 -15.48 11.45 19.14
C GLN A 323 -15.32 12.49 20.27
N ALA A 324 -14.25 12.38 21.09
CA ALA A 324 -14.08 13.20 22.28
C ALA A 324 -13.95 14.69 21.98
N ILE A 325 -13.31 15.05 20.86
CA ILE A 325 -13.16 16.44 20.42
C ILE A 325 -13.42 16.52 18.92
N ARG A 326 -14.36 17.39 18.53
CA ARG A 326 -14.67 17.70 17.13
C ARG A 326 -14.74 19.22 16.91
N PRO A 327 -14.41 19.69 15.69
CA PRO A 327 -14.74 21.07 15.30
C PRO A 327 -16.22 21.36 15.48
N GLY A 328 -16.55 22.58 15.95
CA GLY A 328 -17.94 22.98 16.19
C GLY A 328 -18.85 22.85 14.96
N THR A 329 -18.29 23.06 13.76
CA THR A 329 -18.98 22.85 12.47
C THR A 329 -19.38 21.39 12.19
N LEU A 330 -18.71 20.43 12.85
CA LEU A 330 -19.03 19.01 12.78
C LEU A 330 -19.86 18.51 13.97
N ALA A 331 -20.17 19.39 14.94
CA ALA A 331 -21.02 19.04 16.06
C ALA A 331 -22.45 18.78 15.58
N ARG A 332 -23.04 17.66 16.00
CA ARG A 332 -24.48 17.41 15.75
C ARG A 332 -25.27 18.39 16.62
N PRO A 333 -26.28 19.09 16.07
CA PRO A 333 -27.19 19.83 16.92
C PRO A 333 -27.82 18.85 17.94
N ARG A 334 -27.78 19.23 19.23
CA ARG A 334 -28.54 18.49 20.25
C ARG A 334 -30.02 18.59 19.86
N ARG A 335 -30.64 17.45 19.64
CA ARG A 335 -32.09 17.33 19.55
C ARG A 335 -32.70 17.53 20.92
#